data_4fdbba5c231a1dbe0463bfdf3c7c3942
#
_entry.id   4fdbba5c231a1dbe0463bfdf3c7c3942
#
_cell.length_a   1.000
_cell.length_b   1.000
_cell.length_c   1.000
_cell.angle_alpha   90.00
_cell.angle_beta   90.00
_cell.angle_gamma   90.00
#
_symmetry.space_group_name_H-M   'P 1'
#
loop_
_entity.id
_entity.type
_entity.pdbx_description
1 polymer ?
#
loop_
_entity_poly.entity_id
_entity_poly.type
_entity_poly.pdbx_seq_one_letter_code
_entity_poly.pdbx_strand_id
1 'polypeptide(L)'
;MNNAQIRKNLRNAKRIVFKFGTNVLRNDFKEISLSRIYTFIEDIAQLKKQGKEPIIVTSGAVGLGAKRLGVNPSESMSIKQACAAVGQSRLMSIYEDGFDKYEIITSQILLTEEDFTHRRKYLSLHDALNTLIELGTIPVINQNDTVSTAELDFYQDAFQVSFSDNDKLSALVASELDADLLVVLSDIDGLYNDNPKINPEAKKIDVVEKLTEEFESFTKNALSPEAGGRGGMKTKLEAMKVVTRSGAMAVIANGKTPHIIQRLFDEKEEEQLGTIFLPTENLANKKRWIAYATNIQARITVNEGAKKALAQENKSLLPIGVLSIEGDCQKGDIVSILDDRGNEFARGMVNYNCSDCKKILGKHSDDILKILGYKNYDAIITRDNIALL
;
A
#
# COMPACT_ATOMS: atom_id res chain seq x y z
N MET A 1 -2.13 22.31 -12.23
CA MET A 1 -1.02 23.00 -11.50
C MET A 1 0.18 23.11 -12.41
N ASN A 2 1.02 24.16 -12.29
CA ASN A 2 2.28 24.19 -13.06
C ASN A 2 3.37 23.36 -12.34
N ASN A 3 4.39 22.93 -13.08
CA ASN A 3 5.46 22.07 -12.55
C ASN A 3 6.19 22.68 -11.34
N ALA A 4 6.39 24.01 -11.31
CA ALA A 4 7.02 24.68 -10.18
C ALA A 4 6.21 24.57 -8.89
N GLN A 5 4.88 24.70 -8.97
CA GLN A 5 4.00 24.54 -7.82
C GLN A 5 3.95 23.09 -7.34
N ILE A 6 3.94 22.12 -8.26
CA ILE A 6 3.98 20.70 -7.94
C ILE A 6 5.25 20.35 -7.15
N ARG A 7 6.40 20.79 -7.64
CA ARG A 7 7.69 20.61 -6.96
C ARG A 7 7.73 21.29 -5.59
N LYS A 8 7.18 22.51 -5.49
CA LYS A 8 7.08 23.21 -4.21
C LYS A 8 6.24 22.42 -3.20
N ASN A 9 5.12 21.87 -3.63
CA ASN A 9 4.26 21.05 -2.77
C ASN A 9 4.99 19.79 -2.29
N LEU A 10 5.73 19.10 -3.19
CA LEU A 10 6.55 17.94 -2.85
C LEU A 10 7.58 18.30 -1.75
N ARG A 11 8.32 19.38 -1.92
CA ARG A 11 9.35 19.84 -0.96
C ARG A 11 8.74 20.24 0.38
N ASN A 12 7.51 20.73 0.39
CA ASN A 12 6.80 21.15 1.61
C ASN A 12 6.24 19.94 2.38
N ALA A 13 6.20 18.74 1.81
CA ALA A 13 5.77 17.55 2.50
C ALA A 13 6.50 17.42 3.83
N LYS A 14 5.75 17.21 4.93
CA LYS A 14 6.29 17.06 6.28
C LYS A 14 6.48 15.59 6.64
N ARG A 15 5.41 14.80 6.54
CA ARG A 15 5.43 13.36 6.81
C ARG A 15 5.65 12.60 5.51
N ILE A 16 6.77 11.87 5.44
CA ILE A 16 7.24 11.28 4.19
C ILE A 16 7.56 9.80 4.42
N VAL A 17 6.95 8.94 3.62
CA VAL A 17 7.27 7.50 3.59
C VAL A 17 8.26 7.25 2.45
N PHE A 18 9.43 6.70 2.77
CA PHE A 18 10.43 6.27 1.81
C PHE A 18 10.39 4.75 1.67
N LYS A 19 10.07 4.26 0.49
CA LYS A 19 10.12 2.83 0.18
C LYS A 19 11.36 2.48 -0.62
N PHE A 20 12.14 1.54 -0.14
CA PHE A 20 13.34 1.02 -0.82
C PHE A 20 13.07 -0.35 -1.44
N GLY A 21 13.16 -0.43 -2.78
CA GLY A 21 13.07 -1.70 -3.51
C GLY A 21 14.31 -2.58 -3.31
N THR A 22 14.14 -3.89 -3.33
CA THR A 22 15.25 -4.85 -3.17
C THR A 22 16.38 -4.62 -4.17
N ASN A 23 16.06 -4.32 -5.45
CA ASN A 23 17.04 -4.07 -6.49
C ASN A 23 17.79 -2.74 -6.28
N VAL A 24 17.19 -1.79 -5.60
CA VAL A 24 17.85 -0.53 -5.23
C VAL A 24 18.88 -0.76 -4.13
N LEU A 25 18.56 -1.62 -3.17
CA LEU A 25 19.46 -1.91 -2.06
C LEU A 25 20.62 -2.88 -2.44
N ARG A 26 20.61 -3.42 -3.67
CA ARG A 26 21.66 -4.33 -4.16
C ARG A 26 22.62 -3.64 -5.11
N ASN A 27 23.90 -4.07 -5.05
CA ASN A 27 24.91 -3.73 -6.04
C ASN A 27 24.83 -4.66 -7.26
N ASP A 28 25.71 -4.48 -8.22
CA ASP A 28 25.78 -5.26 -9.45
C ASP A 28 26.12 -6.74 -9.19
N PHE A 29 26.73 -7.05 -8.06
CA PHE A 29 27.01 -8.42 -7.60
C PHE A 29 25.81 -9.05 -6.86
N LYS A 30 24.63 -8.42 -6.89
CA LYS A 30 23.40 -8.81 -6.15
C LYS A 30 23.56 -8.86 -4.62
N GLU A 31 24.59 -8.23 -4.09
CA GLU A 31 24.82 -8.05 -2.66
C GLU A 31 24.21 -6.74 -2.17
N ILE A 32 23.97 -6.64 -0.86
CA ILE A 32 23.50 -5.36 -0.26
C ILE A 32 24.59 -4.30 -0.41
N SER A 33 24.22 -3.17 -1.00
CA SER A 33 25.07 -2.00 -1.18
C SER A 33 25.04 -1.12 0.08
N LEU A 34 26.00 -1.35 0.98
CA LEU A 34 26.09 -0.55 2.20
C LEU A 34 26.28 0.94 1.89
N SER A 35 27.12 1.28 0.90
CA SER A 35 27.35 2.67 0.51
C SER A 35 26.04 3.38 0.16
N ARG A 36 25.16 2.72 -0.62
CA ARG A 36 23.88 3.30 -1.01
C ARG A 36 22.93 3.43 0.19
N ILE A 37 22.89 2.45 1.07
CA ILE A 37 22.08 2.55 2.31
C ILE A 37 22.56 3.72 3.16
N TYR A 38 23.86 3.88 3.33
CA TYR A 38 24.41 5.00 4.10
C TYR A 38 24.15 6.36 3.43
N THR A 39 24.18 6.45 2.09
CA THR A 39 23.76 7.68 1.38
C THR A 39 22.29 8.00 1.67
N PHE A 40 21.38 7.01 1.65
CA PHE A 40 19.99 7.23 2.00
C PHE A 40 19.80 7.65 3.46
N ILE A 41 20.56 7.04 4.37
CA ILE A 41 20.54 7.41 5.79
C ILE A 41 20.98 8.87 5.97
N GLU A 42 22.05 9.29 5.31
CA GLU A 42 22.54 10.66 5.33
C GLU A 42 21.50 11.65 4.83
N ASP A 43 20.94 11.40 3.63
CA ASP A 43 19.92 12.26 3.03
C ASP A 43 18.67 12.36 3.94
N ILE A 44 18.20 11.23 4.50
CA ILE A 44 17.04 11.21 5.39
C ILE A 44 17.35 11.90 6.74
N ALA A 45 18.54 11.73 7.27
CA ALA A 45 18.96 12.41 8.51
C ALA A 45 18.96 13.94 8.32
N GLN A 46 19.37 14.42 7.15
CA GLN A 46 19.29 15.86 6.83
C GLN A 46 17.83 16.35 6.77
N LEU A 47 16.92 15.58 6.15
CA LEU A 47 15.49 15.91 6.14
C LEU A 47 14.89 15.92 7.55
N LYS A 48 15.25 14.95 8.40
CA LYS A 48 14.83 14.92 9.81
C LYS A 48 15.29 16.17 10.58
N LYS A 49 16.52 16.61 10.38
CA LYS A 49 17.06 17.85 10.98
C LYS A 49 16.33 19.10 10.48
N GLN A 50 15.74 19.06 9.28
CA GLN A 50 14.89 20.13 8.73
C GLN A 50 13.44 20.09 9.25
N GLY A 51 13.13 19.21 10.23
CA GLY A 51 11.80 19.09 10.82
C GLY A 51 10.83 18.21 10.04
N LYS A 52 11.31 17.43 9.06
CA LYS A 52 10.50 16.42 8.39
C LYS A 52 10.29 15.20 9.28
N GLU A 53 9.25 14.42 8.99
CA GLU A 53 8.88 13.19 9.68
C GLU A 53 9.08 11.98 8.73
N PRO A 54 10.33 11.52 8.52
CA PRO A 54 10.60 10.40 7.64
C PRO A 54 10.22 9.07 8.28
N ILE A 55 9.62 8.19 7.46
CA ILE A 55 9.29 6.80 7.77
C ILE A 55 9.92 5.94 6.68
N ILE A 56 10.55 4.85 7.03
CA ILE A 56 11.22 3.96 6.10
C ILE A 56 10.43 2.66 5.95
N VAL A 57 10.12 2.26 4.71
CA VAL A 57 9.67 0.92 4.37
C VAL A 57 10.77 0.24 3.56
N THR A 58 11.41 -0.73 4.17
CA THR A 58 12.63 -1.35 3.63
C THR A 58 12.38 -2.75 3.07
N SER A 59 13.38 -3.30 2.42
CA SER A 59 13.45 -4.67 1.89
C SER A 59 14.85 -5.24 2.09
N GLY A 60 15.06 -6.52 1.72
CA GLY A 60 16.39 -7.10 1.65
C GLY A 60 16.77 -8.03 2.80
N ALA A 61 15.90 -8.20 3.81
CA ALA A 61 16.15 -9.11 4.93
C ALA A 61 16.42 -10.55 4.46
N VAL A 62 15.56 -11.11 3.62
CA VAL A 62 15.75 -12.48 3.08
C VAL A 62 17.11 -12.62 2.39
N GLY A 63 17.52 -11.64 1.58
CA GLY A 63 18.82 -11.69 0.88
C GLY A 63 20.03 -11.65 1.82
N LEU A 64 19.97 -10.82 2.87
CA LEU A 64 21.02 -10.76 3.90
C LEU A 64 21.13 -12.09 4.66
N GLY A 65 20.00 -12.67 5.05
CA GLY A 65 19.98 -13.95 5.77
C GLY A 65 20.45 -15.11 4.90
N ALA A 66 20.00 -15.18 3.65
CA ALA A 66 20.43 -16.20 2.69
C ALA A 66 21.95 -16.21 2.51
N LYS A 67 22.55 -15.02 2.33
CA LYS A 67 24.02 -14.89 2.25
C LYS A 67 24.70 -15.37 3.53
N ARG A 68 24.17 -15.02 4.70
CA ARG A 68 24.76 -15.38 5.99
C ARG A 68 24.65 -16.86 6.30
N LEU A 69 23.54 -17.49 5.90
CA LEU A 69 23.31 -18.94 6.09
C LEU A 69 23.93 -19.80 5.00
N GLY A 70 24.33 -19.22 3.86
CA GLY A 70 24.86 -19.96 2.72
C GLY A 70 23.81 -20.85 2.04
N VAL A 71 22.52 -20.45 2.06
CA VAL A 71 21.41 -21.24 1.52
C VAL A 71 20.67 -20.48 0.43
N ASN A 72 19.96 -21.22 -0.43
CA ASN A 72 19.09 -20.63 -1.44
C ASN A 72 17.67 -20.41 -0.88
N PRO A 73 17.18 -19.20 -0.72
CA PRO A 73 15.85 -18.92 -0.15
C PRO A 73 14.69 -19.42 -1.03
N SER A 74 14.95 -19.82 -2.27
CA SER A 74 13.93 -20.36 -3.18
C SER A 74 13.69 -21.87 -3.01
N GLU A 75 14.46 -22.57 -2.16
CA GLU A 75 14.31 -24.01 -1.95
C GLU A 75 13.02 -24.38 -1.24
N SER A 76 12.64 -23.59 -0.23
CA SER A 76 11.37 -23.77 0.47
C SER A 76 10.94 -22.51 1.20
N MET A 77 9.65 -22.43 1.55
CA MET A 77 9.10 -21.35 2.38
C MET A 77 9.81 -21.27 3.74
N SER A 78 10.04 -22.40 4.40
CA SER A 78 10.70 -22.45 5.71
C SER A 78 12.14 -21.92 5.63
N ILE A 79 12.89 -22.21 4.57
CA ILE A 79 14.23 -21.64 4.35
C ILE A 79 14.15 -20.15 4.11
N LYS A 80 13.16 -19.68 3.35
CA LYS A 80 12.93 -18.26 3.13
C LYS A 80 12.61 -17.55 4.44
N GLN A 81 11.72 -18.10 5.25
CA GLN A 81 11.37 -17.56 6.59
C GLN A 81 12.58 -17.52 7.53
N ALA A 82 13.39 -18.58 7.54
CA ALA A 82 14.63 -18.62 8.32
C ALA A 82 15.63 -17.54 7.84
N CYS A 83 15.76 -17.37 6.52
CA CYS A 83 16.57 -16.27 5.95
C CYS A 83 16.04 -14.91 6.38
N ALA A 84 14.72 -14.69 6.35
CA ALA A 84 14.12 -13.44 6.81
C ALA A 84 14.46 -13.15 8.27
N ALA A 85 14.32 -14.14 9.15
CA ALA A 85 14.61 -14.01 10.58
C ALA A 85 16.08 -13.61 10.84
N VAL A 86 17.03 -14.31 10.21
CA VAL A 86 18.46 -14.01 10.36
C VAL A 86 18.83 -12.67 9.72
N GLY A 87 18.26 -12.36 8.57
CA GLY A 87 18.61 -11.16 7.83
C GLY A 87 17.97 -9.89 8.38
N GLN A 88 16.79 -9.96 9.00
CA GLN A 88 16.07 -8.81 9.54
C GLN A 88 16.87 -8.15 10.67
N SER A 89 17.41 -8.93 11.58
CA SER A 89 18.22 -8.37 12.67
C SER A 89 19.47 -7.65 12.13
N ARG A 90 20.09 -8.20 11.08
CA ARG A 90 21.26 -7.57 10.43
C ARG A 90 20.87 -6.28 9.68
N LEU A 91 19.72 -6.30 9.01
CA LEU A 91 19.21 -5.13 8.30
C LEU A 91 18.95 -3.98 9.28
N MET A 92 18.32 -4.26 10.43
CA MET A 92 18.08 -3.25 11.46
C MET A 92 19.37 -2.71 12.03
N SER A 93 20.38 -3.55 12.32
CA SER A 93 21.68 -3.05 12.79
C SER A 93 22.32 -2.06 11.82
N ILE A 94 22.15 -2.25 10.49
CA ILE A 94 22.70 -1.31 9.51
C ILE A 94 22.00 0.06 9.61
N TYR A 95 20.66 0.10 9.75
CA TYR A 95 19.93 1.35 9.91
C TYR A 95 20.25 2.02 11.26
N GLU A 96 20.25 1.24 12.34
CA GLU A 96 20.58 1.71 13.68
C GLU A 96 21.99 2.30 13.74
N ASP A 97 23.02 1.56 13.34
CA ASP A 97 24.41 2.01 13.27
C ASP A 97 24.56 3.29 12.41
N GLY A 98 23.81 3.39 11.34
CA GLY A 98 23.88 4.53 10.43
C GLY A 98 23.22 5.79 11.01
N PHE A 99 22.00 5.69 11.51
CA PHE A 99 21.27 6.82 12.09
C PHE A 99 21.85 7.27 13.44
N ASP A 100 22.44 6.36 14.20
CA ASP A 100 23.11 6.66 15.47
C ASP A 100 24.26 7.67 15.30
N LYS A 101 24.94 7.67 14.13
CA LYS A 101 25.95 8.69 13.77
C LYS A 101 25.38 10.11 13.68
N TYR A 102 24.07 10.23 13.53
CA TYR A 102 23.35 11.50 13.46
C TYR A 102 22.54 11.79 14.73
N GLU A 103 22.71 10.97 15.79
CA GLU A 103 21.96 11.04 17.06
C GLU A 103 20.44 10.86 16.84
N ILE A 104 20.05 10.04 15.88
CA ILE A 104 18.67 9.74 15.53
C ILE A 104 18.33 8.31 15.94
N ILE A 105 17.32 8.16 16.79
CA ILE A 105 16.82 6.86 17.23
C ILE A 105 15.95 6.25 16.14
N THR A 106 16.20 4.99 15.81
CA THR A 106 15.33 4.19 14.92
C THR A 106 14.44 3.25 15.72
N SER A 107 13.29 2.92 15.16
CA SER A 107 12.39 1.91 15.74
C SER A 107 12.03 0.86 14.71
N GLN A 108 12.06 -0.42 15.09
CA GLN A 108 11.69 -1.53 14.21
C GLN A 108 10.22 -1.82 14.31
N ILE A 109 9.53 -1.91 13.14
CA ILE A 109 8.14 -2.35 13.03
C ILE A 109 8.07 -3.46 11.98
N LEU A 110 7.55 -4.62 12.36
CA LEU A 110 7.31 -5.73 11.45
C LEU A 110 5.82 -5.96 11.32
N LEU A 111 5.31 -5.91 10.08
CA LEU A 111 3.89 -5.97 9.77
C LEU A 111 3.55 -7.16 8.89
N THR A 112 2.36 -7.68 9.11
CA THR A 112 1.69 -8.64 8.24
C THR A 112 0.43 -8.00 7.65
N GLU A 113 -0.19 -8.67 6.69
CA GLU A 113 -1.47 -8.23 6.12
C GLU A 113 -2.59 -8.17 7.15
N GLU A 114 -2.59 -9.10 8.11
CA GLU A 114 -3.57 -9.16 9.17
C GLU A 114 -3.59 -7.91 10.07
N ASP A 115 -2.46 -7.21 10.20
CA ASP A 115 -2.37 -6.01 11.04
C ASP A 115 -3.19 -4.85 10.49
N PHE A 116 -3.48 -4.88 9.17
CA PHE A 116 -4.35 -3.91 8.51
C PHE A 116 -5.80 -4.39 8.37
N THR A 117 -6.10 -5.68 8.56
CA THR A 117 -7.43 -6.24 8.39
C THR A 117 -8.32 -6.09 9.61
N HIS A 118 -7.75 -6.26 10.79
CA HIS A 118 -8.48 -6.19 12.05
C HIS A 118 -8.45 -4.78 12.62
N ARG A 119 -9.62 -4.15 12.74
CA ARG A 119 -9.74 -2.75 13.21
C ARG A 119 -9.00 -2.46 14.52
N ARG A 120 -8.96 -3.40 15.47
CA ARG A 120 -8.20 -3.23 16.73
C ARG A 120 -6.70 -3.16 16.49
N LYS A 121 -6.16 -4.09 15.68
CA LYS A 121 -4.73 -4.10 15.32
C LYS A 121 -4.36 -2.84 14.54
N TYR A 122 -5.21 -2.47 13.58
CA TYR A 122 -5.09 -1.25 12.78
C TYR A 122 -4.98 0.00 13.65
N LEU A 123 -5.92 0.23 14.58
CA LEU A 123 -5.88 1.39 15.47
C LEU A 123 -4.66 1.37 16.41
N SER A 124 -4.31 0.20 16.96
CA SER A 124 -3.13 0.06 17.82
C SER A 124 -1.83 0.35 17.05
N LEU A 125 -1.74 -0.07 15.79
CA LEU A 125 -0.61 0.23 14.90
C LEU A 125 -0.51 1.73 14.62
N HIS A 126 -1.65 2.36 14.29
CA HIS A 126 -1.74 3.81 14.08
C HIS A 126 -1.22 4.60 15.28
N ASP A 127 -1.72 4.27 16.48
CA ASP A 127 -1.34 4.97 17.71
C ASP A 127 0.15 4.75 18.04
N ALA A 128 0.66 3.52 17.88
CA ALA A 128 2.06 3.21 18.12
C ALA A 128 3.00 3.97 17.16
N LEU A 129 2.68 3.99 15.87
CA LEU A 129 3.49 4.69 14.86
C LEU A 129 3.48 6.21 15.07
N ASN A 130 2.32 6.81 15.36
CA ASN A 130 2.26 8.23 15.66
C ASN A 130 3.06 8.57 16.92
N THR A 131 2.93 7.78 17.99
CA THR A 131 3.72 7.99 19.21
C THR A 131 5.23 7.92 18.96
N LEU A 132 5.70 6.95 18.14
CA LEU A 132 7.11 6.86 17.77
C LEU A 132 7.58 8.09 16.99
N ILE A 133 6.77 8.60 16.07
CA ILE A 133 7.08 9.82 15.30
C ILE A 133 7.12 11.04 16.22
N GLU A 134 6.17 11.18 17.14
CA GLU A 134 6.12 12.26 18.15
C GLU A 134 7.31 12.23 19.11
N LEU A 135 7.77 11.04 19.49
CA LEU A 135 9.00 10.84 20.26
C LEU A 135 10.28 11.13 19.46
N GLY A 136 10.16 11.52 18.19
CA GLY A 136 11.30 11.90 17.35
C GLY A 136 12.05 10.75 16.71
N THR A 137 11.58 9.51 16.82
CA THR A 137 12.23 8.35 16.17
C THR A 137 12.00 8.33 14.67
N ILE A 138 12.76 7.51 13.94
CA ILE A 138 12.48 7.12 12.55
C ILE A 138 12.00 5.67 12.55
N PRO A 139 10.71 5.41 12.27
CA PRO A 139 10.22 4.05 12.11
C PRO A 139 10.83 3.39 10.86
N VAL A 140 11.42 2.20 11.03
CA VAL A 140 11.91 1.33 9.96
C VAL A 140 10.98 0.13 9.90
N ILE A 141 10.15 0.09 8.87
CA ILE A 141 9.08 -0.86 8.69
C ILE A 141 9.49 -1.90 7.65
N ASN A 142 9.20 -3.16 7.89
CA ASN A 142 9.33 -4.23 6.90
C ASN A 142 8.18 -5.23 7.07
N GLN A 143 7.97 -6.07 6.04
CA GLN A 143 7.09 -7.22 6.15
C GLN A 143 7.67 -8.22 7.17
N ASN A 144 6.80 -8.81 7.99
CA ASN A 144 7.18 -9.91 8.87
C ASN A 144 7.20 -11.24 8.10
N ASP A 145 8.20 -11.38 7.23
CA ASP A 145 8.36 -12.57 6.38
C ASP A 145 8.57 -13.87 7.20
N THR A 146 8.85 -13.78 8.49
CA THR A 146 9.05 -14.94 9.36
C THR A 146 7.74 -15.70 9.61
N VAL A 147 6.62 -14.99 9.68
CA VAL A 147 5.29 -15.55 9.97
C VAL A 147 4.27 -15.31 8.85
N SER A 148 4.65 -14.59 7.80
CA SER A 148 3.76 -14.33 6.67
C SER A 148 3.45 -15.60 5.92
N THR A 149 2.17 -15.89 5.70
CA THR A 149 1.65 -17.02 4.92
C THR A 149 1.19 -16.60 3.53
N ALA A 150 1.35 -15.33 3.19
CA ALA A 150 0.84 -14.73 1.95
C ALA A 150 1.21 -15.47 0.66
N GLU A 151 2.29 -16.25 0.67
CA GLU A 151 2.69 -17.08 -0.47
C GLU A 151 2.01 -18.46 -0.48
N LEU A 152 1.49 -18.93 0.66
CA LEU A 152 0.76 -20.21 0.76
C LEU A 152 -0.70 -20.03 0.32
N ASP A 153 -1.25 -18.85 0.53
CA ASP A 153 -2.65 -18.52 0.25
C ASP A 153 -2.96 -18.43 -1.26
N PHE A 154 -1.93 -18.38 -2.13
CA PHE A 154 -2.10 -18.45 -3.59
C PHE A 154 -2.79 -19.73 -4.08
N TYR A 155 -2.87 -20.76 -3.25
CA TYR A 155 -3.45 -22.06 -3.63
C TYR A 155 -4.86 -22.30 -3.06
N GLN A 156 -5.37 -21.49 -2.15
CA GLN A 156 -6.62 -21.82 -1.46
C GLN A 156 -7.76 -20.81 -1.58
N ASP A 157 -7.50 -19.50 -1.77
CA ASP A 157 -8.60 -18.51 -1.83
C ASP A 157 -8.30 -17.36 -2.80
N ALA A 158 -9.14 -17.26 -3.86
CA ALA A 158 -9.13 -16.14 -4.81
C ALA A 158 -9.53 -14.78 -4.18
N PHE A 159 -9.70 -14.73 -2.86
CA PHE A 159 -10.23 -13.59 -2.12
C PHE A 159 -9.20 -12.79 -1.33
N GLN A 160 -8.00 -13.32 -1.14
CA GLN A 160 -6.97 -12.64 -0.36
C GLN A 160 -6.02 -11.84 -1.24
N VAL A 161 -5.88 -10.57 -0.91
CA VAL A 161 -4.93 -9.67 -1.57
C VAL A 161 -3.61 -9.74 -0.83
N SER A 162 -2.69 -10.55 -1.32
CA SER A 162 -1.37 -10.77 -0.72
C SER A 162 -0.46 -9.53 -0.79
N PHE A 163 0.27 -9.22 0.30
CA PHE A 163 1.45 -8.35 0.25
C PHE A 163 2.63 -9.08 -0.42
N SER A 164 2.49 -9.33 -1.69
CA SER A 164 3.63 -9.88 -2.43
C SER A 164 4.78 -8.87 -2.57
N ASP A 165 4.55 -7.61 -2.19
CA ASP A 165 5.50 -6.52 -2.41
C ASP A 165 5.38 -5.40 -1.37
N ASN A 166 6.53 -4.90 -0.90
CA ASN A 166 6.62 -3.73 -0.03
C ASN A 166 6.12 -2.43 -0.66
N ASP A 167 5.78 -2.39 -1.96
CA ASP A 167 5.11 -1.25 -2.59
C ASP A 167 3.73 -1.04 -1.97
N LYS A 168 2.93 -2.11 -1.87
CA LYS A 168 1.60 -2.06 -1.24
C LYS A 168 1.69 -1.76 0.25
N LEU A 169 2.61 -2.41 0.97
CA LEU A 169 2.84 -2.12 2.39
C LEU A 169 3.15 -0.62 2.60
N SER A 170 4.03 -0.03 1.78
CA SER A 170 4.37 1.39 1.88
C SER A 170 3.20 2.32 1.61
N ALA A 171 2.33 1.95 0.67
CA ALA A 171 1.12 2.72 0.36
C ALA A 171 0.10 2.67 1.50
N LEU A 172 -0.08 1.51 2.14
CA LEU A 172 -0.94 1.38 3.31
C LEU A 172 -0.39 2.16 4.50
N VAL A 173 0.91 2.07 4.77
CA VAL A 173 1.57 2.87 5.82
C VAL A 173 1.40 4.36 5.55
N ALA A 174 1.61 4.82 4.32
CA ALA A 174 1.43 6.22 3.96
C ALA A 174 -0.02 6.69 4.14
N SER A 175 -0.98 5.85 3.71
CA SER A 175 -2.41 6.14 3.88
C SER A 175 -2.83 6.13 5.35
N GLU A 176 -2.29 5.23 6.17
CA GLU A 176 -2.59 5.09 7.59
C GLU A 176 -2.13 6.27 8.42
N LEU A 177 -0.93 6.76 8.13
CA LEU A 177 -0.28 7.82 8.86
C LEU A 177 -0.58 9.23 8.34
N ASP A 178 -1.56 9.39 7.44
CA ASP A 178 -1.84 10.67 6.78
C ASP A 178 -0.56 11.32 6.23
N ALA A 179 0.31 10.51 5.59
CA ALA A 179 1.55 11.03 5.03
C ALA A 179 1.25 12.01 3.89
N ASP A 180 2.06 13.06 3.78
CA ASP A 180 1.96 14.03 2.70
C ASP A 180 2.53 13.47 1.39
N LEU A 181 3.52 12.56 1.50
CA LEU A 181 4.28 12.05 0.37
C LEU A 181 4.74 10.61 0.57
N LEU A 182 4.56 9.78 -0.46
CA LEU A 182 5.25 8.50 -0.62
C LEU A 182 6.33 8.60 -1.70
N VAL A 183 7.57 8.29 -1.37
CA VAL A 183 8.69 8.18 -2.33
C VAL A 183 9.04 6.72 -2.51
N VAL A 184 8.75 6.16 -3.68
CA VAL A 184 9.12 4.79 -4.06
C VAL A 184 10.42 4.83 -4.86
N LEU A 185 11.51 4.44 -4.22
CA LEU A 185 12.80 4.27 -4.89
C LEU A 185 12.90 2.87 -5.50
N SER A 186 13.05 2.85 -6.82
CA SER A 186 13.10 1.66 -7.66
C SER A 186 14.35 1.69 -8.54
N ASP A 187 14.54 0.67 -9.37
CA ASP A 187 15.62 0.58 -10.38
C ASP A 187 15.21 1.15 -11.75
N ILE A 188 14.15 1.96 -11.76
CA ILE A 188 13.63 2.66 -12.95
C ILE A 188 13.51 4.16 -12.69
N ASP A 189 13.65 4.97 -13.75
CA ASP A 189 13.64 6.42 -13.63
C ASP A 189 12.25 7.03 -13.41
N GLY A 190 11.20 6.26 -13.51
CA GLY A 190 9.81 6.68 -13.37
C GLY A 190 8.86 5.85 -14.21
N LEU A 191 7.66 6.36 -14.46
CA LEU A 191 6.68 5.77 -15.37
C LEU A 191 6.96 6.23 -16.80
N TYR A 192 6.88 5.30 -17.75
CA TYR A 192 7.01 5.55 -19.18
C TYR A 192 5.70 5.23 -19.89
N ASN A 193 5.47 5.88 -21.02
CA ASN A 193 4.30 5.60 -21.86
C ASN A 193 4.37 4.26 -22.59
N ASP A 194 5.55 3.60 -22.58
CA ASP A 194 5.78 2.26 -23.11
C ASP A 194 7.01 1.66 -22.39
N ASN A 195 7.33 0.39 -22.65
CA ASN A 195 8.50 -0.26 -22.06
C ASN A 195 9.81 0.25 -22.69
N PRO A 196 10.65 1.04 -21.98
CA PRO A 196 11.87 1.62 -22.53
C PRO A 196 12.94 0.56 -22.88
N LYS A 197 12.83 -0.66 -22.37
CA LYS A 197 13.74 -1.78 -22.73
C LYS A 197 13.41 -2.38 -24.08
N ILE A 198 12.19 -2.21 -24.55
CA ILE A 198 11.68 -2.77 -25.82
C ILE A 198 11.54 -1.65 -26.86
N ASN A 199 11.01 -0.52 -26.47
CA ASN A 199 10.78 0.64 -27.31
C ASN A 199 11.72 1.80 -26.94
N PRO A 200 12.78 2.08 -27.74
CA PRO A 200 13.70 3.20 -27.49
C PRO A 200 13.03 4.60 -27.56
N GLU A 201 11.87 4.72 -28.21
CA GLU A 201 11.09 5.96 -28.29
C GLU A 201 10.17 6.18 -27.07
N ALA A 202 10.19 5.26 -26.09
CA ALA A 202 9.41 5.41 -24.87
C ALA A 202 9.83 6.68 -24.12
N LYS A 203 8.84 7.49 -23.74
CA LYS A 203 9.06 8.76 -23.02
C LYS A 203 8.63 8.63 -21.58
N LYS A 204 9.49 9.14 -20.69
CA LYS A 204 9.15 9.25 -19.26
C LYS A 204 8.01 10.25 -19.07
N ILE A 205 7.08 9.91 -18.20
CA ILE A 205 5.97 10.77 -17.81
C ILE A 205 6.38 11.50 -16.54
N ASP A 206 6.43 12.82 -16.60
CA ASP A 206 6.90 13.63 -15.46
C ASP A 206 5.84 13.77 -14.37
N VAL A 207 4.57 13.95 -14.74
CA VAL A 207 3.47 14.17 -13.82
C VAL A 207 2.25 13.36 -14.27
N VAL A 208 1.62 12.65 -13.34
CA VAL A 208 0.36 11.97 -13.50
C VAL A 208 -0.68 12.68 -12.64
N GLU A 209 -1.61 13.40 -13.24
CA GLU A 209 -2.65 14.12 -12.53
C GLU A 209 -3.75 13.18 -12.01
N LYS A 210 -4.06 12.14 -12.78
CA LYS A 210 -5.04 11.11 -12.42
C LYS A 210 -4.66 9.78 -13.05
N LEU A 211 -4.66 8.72 -12.26
CA LEU A 211 -4.49 7.36 -12.77
C LEU A 211 -5.79 6.90 -13.45
N THR A 212 -5.73 6.67 -14.76
CA THR A 212 -6.80 6.17 -15.60
C THR A 212 -6.50 4.73 -16.05
N GLU A 213 -7.48 4.05 -16.64
CA GLU A 213 -7.28 2.69 -17.22
C GLU A 213 -6.21 2.67 -18.31
N GLU A 214 -5.95 3.81 -18.98
CA GLU A 214 -4.87 3.95 -19.94
C GLU A 214 -3.51 3.67 -19.32
N PHE A 215 -3.23 4.22 -18.12
CA PHE A 215 -1.98 3.95 -17.41
C PHE A 215 -1.84 2.48 -17.01
N GLU A 216 -2.96 1.80 -16.73
CA GLU A 216 -2.96 0.36 -16.47
C GLU A 216 -2.60 -0.44 -17.74
N SER A 217 -2.96 0.07 -18.93
CA SER A 217 -2.59 -0.57 -20.19
C SER A 217 -1.09 -0.55 -20.48
N PHE A 218 -0.37 0.48 -20.04
CA PHE A 218 1.09 0.57 -20.17
C PHE A 218 1.81 -0.55 -19.40
N THR A 219 1.17 -1.10 -18.36
CA THR A 219 1.74 -2.21 -17.59
C THR A 219 1.54 -3.57 -18.24
N LYS A 220 0.54 -3.74 -19.12
CA LYS A 220 0.28 -5.02 -19.80
C LYS A 220 1.41 -5.40 -20.75
N ASN A 221 2.06 -4.39 -21.36
CA ASN A 221 3.20 -4.58 -22.24
C ASN A 221 4.55 -4.71 -21.50
N ALA A 222 4.55 -4.42 -20.18
CA ALA A 222 5.74 -4.46 -19.34
C ALA A 222 6.00 -5.84 -18.70
N LEU A 223 5.21 -6.85 -19.02
CA LEU A 223 5.37 -8.21 -18.51
C LEU A 223 6.57 -8.91 -19.15
N SER A 224 7.78 -8.61 -18.68
CA SER A 224 8.94 -9.48 -18.87
C SER A 224 9.06 -10.39 -17.66
N PRO A 225 8.94 -11.72 -17.81
CA PRO A 225 9.10 -12.69 -16.71
C PRO A 225 10.50 -12.72 -16.10
N GLU A 226 11.47 -12.08 -16.75
CA GLU A 226 12.91 -12.24 -16.45
C GLU A 226 13.48 -11.29 -15.38
N ALA A 227 12.74 -10.28 -14.94
CA ALA A 227 13.20 -9.42 -13.85
C ALA A 227 12.83 -10.07 -12.51
N GLY A 228 13.76 -10.80 -11.90
CA GLY A 228 13.61 -11.53 -10.63
C GLY A 228 13.29 -10.67 -9.39
N GLY A 229 12.49 -9.61 -9.54
CA GLY A 229 11.90 -8.80 -8.50
C GLY A 229 10.37 -8.94 -8.54
N ARG A 230 9.76 -9.28 -7.41
CA ARG A 230 8.30 -9.49 -7.25
C ARG A 230 7.44 -8.24 -7.41
N GLY A 231 8.01 -7.04 -7.58
CA GLY A 231 7.33 -5.77 -7.71
C GLY A 231 7.45 -5.20 -9.13
N GLY A 232 6.50 -5.51 -10.01
CA GLY A 232 6.41 -4.91 -11.34
C GLY A 232 5.84 -3.50 -11.33
N MET A 233 5.76 -2.85 -12.50
CA MET A 233 5.13 -1.53 -12.64
C MET A 233 3.67 -1.56 -12.18
N LYS A 234 2.95 -2.68 -12.37
CA LYS A 234 1.57 -2.86 -11.94
C LYS A 234 1.41 -2.65 -10.43
N THR A 235 2.23 -3.31 -9.60
CA THR A 235 2.15 -3.17 -8.13
C THR A 235 2.49 -1.75 -7.68
N LYS A 236 3.42 -1.07 -8.38
CA LYS A 236 3.72 0.33 -8.11
C LYS A 236 2.54 1.25 -8.43
N LEU A 237 1.87 1.06 -9.56
CA LEU A 237 0.69 1.86 -9.90
C LEU A 237 -0.48 1.59 -8.95
N GLU A 238 -0.69 0.36 -8.50
CA GLU A 238 -1.65 0.04 -7.44
C GLU A 238 -1.32 0.78 -6.14
N ALA A 239 -0.05 0.81 -5.74
CA ALA A 239 0.40 1.59 -4.59
C ALA A 239 0.17 3.11 -4.77
N MET A 240 0.49 3.65 -5.96
CA MET A 240 0.23 5.07 -6.28
C MET A 240 -1.27 5.39 -6.20
N LYS A 241 -2.14 4.49 -6.69
CA LYS A 241 -3.60 4.65 -6.62
C LYS A 241 -4.10 4.74 -5.18
N VAL A 242 -3.58 3.90 -4.28
CA VAL A 242 -3.90 3.96 -2.84
C VAL A 242 -3.52 5.32 -2.24
N VAL A 243 -2.29 5.74 -2.47
CA VAL A 243 -1.73 6.97 -1.88
C VAL A 243 -2.42 8.22 -2.43
N THR A 244 -2.60 8.34 -3.74
CA THR A 244 -3.23 9.52 -4.35
C THR A 244 -4.70 9.67 -3.95
N ARG A 245 -5.42 8.57 -3.74
CA ARG A 245 -6.80 8.57 -3.21
C ARG A 245 -6.87 8.86 -1.72
N SER A 246 -5.79 8.66 -0.97
CA SER A 246 -5.73 9.09 0.42
C SER A 246 -5.41 10.59 0.59
N GLY A 247 -5.23 11.32 -0.51
CA GLY A 247 -4.95 12.75 -0.51
C GLY A 247 -3.46 13.09 -0.47
N ALA A 248 -2.58 12.09 -0.55
CA ALA A 248 -1.13 12.27 -0.55
C ALA A 248 -0.56 12.32 -1.97
N MET A 249 0.56 12.97 -2.13
CA MET A 249 1.39 12.87 -3.35
C MET A 249 2.21 11.58 -3.31
N ALA A 250 2.61 11.10 -4.51
CA ALA A 250 3.56 10.00 -4.58
C ALA A 250 4.60 10.26 -5.68
N VAL A 251 5.77 9.64 -5.54
CA VAL A 251 6.87 9.72 -6.52
C VAL A 251 7.44 8.33 -6.74
N ILE A 252 7.68 7.98 -8.01
CA ILE A 252 8.52 6.84 -8.39
C ILE A 252 9.82 7.42 -8.97
N ALA A 253 10.97 7.08 -8.38
CA ALA A 253 12.26 7.56 -8.84
C ALA A 253 13.34 6.48 -8.80
N ASN A 254 14.42 6.69 -9.54
CA ASN A 254 15.54 5.76 -9.57
C ASN A 254 16.42 5.92 -8.32
N GLY A 255 16.36 4.92 -7.44
CA GLY A 255 17.17 4.88 -6.22
C GLY A 255 18.68 4.65 -6.48
N LYS A 256 19.10 4.38 -7.71
CA LYS A 256 20.52 4.30 -8.08
C LYS A 256 21.11 5.65 -8.46
N THR A 257 20.27 6.66 -8.66
CA THR A 257 20.72 8.04 -8.87
C THR A 257 21.41 8.57 -7.61
N PRO A 258 22.63 9.11 -7.71
CA PRO A 258 23.33 9.64 -6.55
C PRO A 258 22.51 10.72 -5.83
N HIS A 259 22.44 10.65 -4.51
CA HIS A 259 21.74 11.61 -3.65
C HIS A 259 20.30 11.91 -4.09
N ILE A 260 19.60 10.90 -4.63
CA ILE A 260 18.25 11.07 -5.19
C ILE A 260 17.27 11.68 -4.17
N ILE A 261 17.36 11.30 -2.90
CA ILE A 261 16.47 11.84 -1.86
C ILE A 261 16.78 13.33 -1.67
N GLN A 262 18.04 13.71 -1.46
CA GLN A 262 18.45 15.10 -1.32
C GLN A 262 17.99 15.93 -2.54
N ARG A 263 18.25 15.44 -3.75
CA ARG A 263 17.90 16.13 -5.01
C ARG A 263 16.39 16.34 -5.18
N LEU A 264 15.56 15.38 -4.78
CA LEU A 264 14.08 15.54 -4.81
C LEU A 264 13.60 16.73 -3.97
N PHE A 265 14.32 17.07 -2.90
CA PHE A 265 13.98 18.17 -1.98
C PHE A 265 14.82 19.44 -2.17
N ASP A 266 15.80 19.43 -3.09
CA ASP A 266 16.62 20.61 -3.37
C ASP A 266 15.83 21.61 -4.23
N GLU A 267 15.78 22.87 -3.78
CA GLU A 267 15.13 23.97 -4.52
C GLU A 267 15.86 24.34 -5.80
N LYS A 268 17.16 24.06 -5.87
CA LYS A 268 18.01 24.35 -7.02
C LYS A 268 18.00 23.25 -8.07
N GLU A 269 17.40 22.10 -7.78
CA GLU A 269 17.31 20.99 -8.74
C GLU A 269 16.35 21.35 -9.88
N GLU A 270 16.87 21.49 -11.08
CA GLU A 270 16.10 21.81 -12.28
C GLU A 270 15.60 20.57 -13.03
N GLU A 271 16.32 19.44 -12.89
CA GLU A 271 15.96 18.19 -13.53
C GLU A 271 14.67 17.60 -12.94
N GLN A 272 13.80 17.10 -13.81
CA GLN A 272 12.62 16.36 -13.38
C GLN A 272 13.02 14.92 -13.01
N LEU A 273 13.18 14.71 -11.72
CA LEU A 273 13.52 13.39 -11.15
C LEU A 273 12.26 12.57 -10.91
N GLY A 274 12.21 11.41 -11.53
CA GLY A 274 11.08 10.47 -11.34
C GLY A 274 9.78 10.91 -12.01
N THR A 275 8.71 10.24 -11.64
CA THR A 275 7.32 10.56 -11.99
C THR A 275 6.56 10.96 -10.74
N ILE A 276 5.92 12.12 -10.74
CA ILE A 276 5.11 12.62 -9.63
C ILE A 276 3.64 12.30 -9.90
N PHE A 277 2.95 11.71 -8.92
CA PHE A 277 1.53 11.41 -8.93
C PHE A 277 0.81 12.38 -7.99
N LEU A 278 -0.20 13.09 -8.52
CA LEU A 278 -0.94 14.09 -7.75
C LEU A 278 -2.08 13.46 -6.95
N PRO A 279 -2.43 14.02 -5.79
CA PRO A 279 -3.59 13.58 -5.03
C PRO A 279 -4.88 13.80 -5.83
N THR A 280 -5.77 12.81 -5.84
CA THR A 280 -7.04 12.86 -6.59
C THR A 280 -8.26 13.05 -5.70
N GLU A 281 -8.23 12.48 -4.50
CA GLU A 281 -9.33 12.49 -3.54
C GLU A 281 -8.75 12.51 -2.12
N ASN A 282 -9.54 13.01 -1.17
CA ASN A 282 -9.20 12.90 0.25
C ASN A 282 -10.30 12.08 0.94
N LEU A 283 -10.15 10.76 0.96
CA LEU A 283 -11.05 9.86 1.68
C LEU A 283 -10.80 9.96 3.19
N ALA A 284 -11.86 10.05 3.99
CA ALA A 284 -11.74 9.95 5.45
C ALA A 284 -11.12 8.61 5.88
N ASN A 285 -10.33 8.61 6.97
CA ASN A 285 -9.56 7.45 7.46
C ASN A 285 -10.38 6.13 7.51
N LYS A 286 -11.63 6.19 7.96
CA LYS A 286 -12.50 5.02 7.99
C LYS A 286 -12.80 4.47 6.59
N LYS A 287 -13.06 5.34 5.61
CA LYS A 287 -13.31 4.94 4.22
C LYS A 287 -12.04 4.41 3.56
N ARG A 288 -10.87 4.96 3.89
CA ARG A 288 -9.58 4.44 3.43
C ARG A 288 -9.35 3.01 3.94
N TRP A 289 -9.55 2.79 5.23
CA TRP A 289 -9.44 1.44 5.82
C TRP A 289 -10.39 0.44 5.14
N ILE A 290 -11.65 0.83 4.85
CA ILE A 290 -12.61 -0.01 4.14
C ILE A 290 -12.17 -0.27 2.70
N ALA A 291 -11.75 0.77 1.97
CA ALA A 291 -11.35 0.66 0.56
C ALA A 291 -10.13 -0.26 0.36
N TYR A 292 -9.18 -0.18 1.28
CA TYR A 292 -7.90 -0.87 1.15
C TYR A 292 -7.74 -2.08 2.08
N ALA A 293 -8.83 -2.49 2.74
CA ALA A 293 -8.85 -3.73 3.53
C ALA A 293 -8.30 -4.91 2.73
N THR A 294 -7.39 -5.64 3.34
CA THR A 294 -6.69 -6.74 2.68
C THR A 294 -7.45 -8.07 2.80
N ASN A 295 -8.34 -8.18 3.80
CA ASN A 295 -9.13 -9.39 4.05
C ASN A 295 -10.61 -9.11 3.78
N ILE A 296 -11.11 -9.62 2.64
CA ILE A 296 -12.51 -9.55 2.23
C ILE A 296 -13.16 -10.89 2.56
N GLN A 297 -14.12 -10.88 3.49
CA GLN A 297 -14.73 -12.11 4.01
C GLN A 297 -15.85 -12.66 3.11
N ALA A 298 -16.52 -11.75 2.37
CA ALA A 298 -17.61 -12.14 1.48
C ALA A 298 -17.77 -11.18 0.31
N ARG A 299 -18.52 -11.61 -0.70
CA ARG A 299 -18.92 -10.82 -1.86
C ARG A 299 -20.42 -10.59 -1.84
N ILE A 300 -20.84 -9.35 -2.07
CA ILE A 300 -22.24 -8.96 -2.19
C ILE A 300 -22.47 -8.44 -3.59
N THR A 301 -23.25 -9.16 -4.38
CA THR A 301 -23.69 -8.68 -5.71
C THR A 301 -24.95 -7.85 -5.57
N VAL A 302 -24.98 -6.67 -6.18
CA VAL A 302 -26.10 -5.74 -6.09
C VAL A 302 -26.73 -5.50 -7.47
N ASN A 303 -28.02 -5.11 -7.47
CA ASN A 303 -28.70 -4.71 -8.68
C ASN A 303 -28.30 -3.31 -9.14
N GLU A 304 -28.60 -2.95 -10.39
CA GLU A 304 -28.24 -1.66 -10.99
C GLU A 304 -28.80 -0.46 -10.22
N GLY A 305 -30.00 -0.57 -9.64
CA GLY A 305 -30.59 0.48 -8.80
C GLY A 305 -29.77 0.74 -7.54
N ALA A 306 -29.33 -0.32 -6.86
CA ALA A 306 -28.46 -0.20 -5.70
C ALA A 306 -27.08 0.33 -6.08
N LYS A 307 -26.47 -0.15 -7.18
CA LYS A 307 -25.21 0.38 -7.71
C LYS A 307 -25.28 1.90 -7.90
N LYS A 308 -26.33 2.39 -8.58
CA LYS A 308 -26.56 3.83 -8.80
C LYS A 308 -26.71 4.59 -7.49
N ALA A 309 -27.51 4.06 -6.55
CA ALA A 309 -27.74 4.68 -5.25
C ALA A 309 -26.45 4.80 -4.43
N LEU A 310 -25.59 3.77 -4.48
CA LEU A 310 -24.30 3.76 -3.78
C LEU A 310 -23.29 4.70 -4.43
N ALA A 311 -23.11 4.59 -5.75
CA ALA A 311 -22.03 5.29 -6.46
C ALA A 311 -22.33 6.78 -6.72
N GLN A 312 -23.61 7.15 -6.97
CA GLN A 312 -23.99 8.50 -7.37
C GLN A 312 -24.73 9.28 -6.29
N GLU A 313 -25.48 8.60 -5.42
CA GLU A 313 -26.36 9.26 -4.46
C GLU A 313 -25.87 9.15 -3.01
N ASN A 314 -24.72 8.50 -2.80
CA ASN A 314 -24.10 8.27 -1.48
C ASN A 314 -25.09 7.69 -0.44
N LYS A 315 -25.90 6.71 -0.85
CA LYS A 315 -26.89 6.04 -0.01
C LYS A 315 -26.34 4.76 0.62
N SER A 316 -27.07 4.25 1.61
CA SER A 316 -26.81 2.97 2.27
C SER A 316 -27.27 1.79 1.41
N LEU A 317 -26.63 0.63 1.54
CA LEU A 317 -27.05 -0.61 0.89
C LEU A 317 -28.19 -1.26 1.69
N LEU A 318 -29.39 -1.20 1.14
CA LEU A 318 -30.57 -1.85 1.71
C LEU A 318 -30.68 -3.32 1.23
N PRO A 319 -31.37 -4.21 2.00
CA PRO A 319 -31.53 -5.60 1.61
C PRO A 319 -32.19 -5.82 0.25
N ILE A 320 -33.13 -4.95 -0.14
CA ILE A 320 -33.81 -5.00 -1.43
C ILE A 320 -32.87 -4.81 -2.63
N GLY A 321 -31.73 -4.16 -2.43
CA GLY A 321 -30.73 -3.92 -3.47
C GLY A 321 -29.76 -5.08 -3.69
N VAL A 322 -29.79 -6.11 -2.82
CA VAL A 322 -28.84 -7.22 -2.85
C VAL A 322 -29.41 -8.39 -3.64
N LEU A 323 -28.63 -8.90 -4.60
CA LEU A 323 -28.97 -10.05 -5.45
C LEU A 323 -28.45 -11.37 -4.84
N SER A 324 -27.17 -11.38 -4.41
CA SER A 324 -26.54 -12.59 -3.84
C SER A 324 -25.46 -12.23 -2.82
N ILE A 325 -25.15 -13.19 -1.96
CA ILE A 325 -24.03 -13.11 -1.00
C ILE A 325 -23.25 -14.42 -1.05
N GLU A 326 -21.99 -14.34 -1.41
CA GLU A 326 -21.03 -15.44 -1.47
C GLU A 326 -20.00 -15.30 -0.35
N GLY A 327 -19.63 -16.40 0.30
CA GLY A 327 -18.75 -16.41 1.46
C GLY A 327 -19.51 -16.32 2.79
N ASP A 328 -18.76 -16.12 3.85
CA ASP A 328 -19.28 -15.92 5.21
C ASP A 328 -18.66 -14.71 5.87
N CYS A 329 -19.42 -14.01 6.68
CA CYS A 329 -18.97 -12.79 7.35
C CYS A 329 -19.71 -12.58 8.67
N GLN A 330 -19.02 -11.94 9.60
CA GLN A 330 -19.57 -11.47 10.86
C GLN A 330 -19.86 -9.97 10.78
N LYS A 331 -20.75 -9.48 11.63
CA LYS A 331 -20.97 -8.04 11.79
C LYS A 331 -19.65 -7.31 12.04
N GLY A 332 -19.35 -6.30 11.23
CA GLY A 332 -18.12 -5.51 11.31
C GLY A 332 -17.04 -5.94 10.32
N ASP A 333 -17.22 -7.07 9.63
CA ASP A 333 -16.30 -7.50 8.58
C ASP A 333 -16.45 -6.68 7.31
N ILE A 334 -15.37 -6.64 6.51
CA ILE A 334 -15.36 -5.99 5.21
C ILE A 334 -15.73 -6.98 4.12
N VAL A 335 -16.63 -6.53 3.25
CA VAL A 335 -17.09 -7.28 2.08
C VAL A 335 -16.87 -6.50 0.81
N SER A 336 -16.65 -7.21 -0.30
CA SER A 336 -16.63 -6.67 -1.65
C SER A 336 -18.05 -6.45 -2.16
N ILE A 337 -18.31 -5.33 -2.82
CA ILE A 337 -19.60 -5.02 -3.43
C ILE A 337 -19.42 -5.03 -4.94
N LEU A 338 -20.10 -5.99 -5.60
CA LEU A 338 -20.02 -6.24 -7.03
C LEU A 338 -21.28 -5.74 -7.74
N ASP A 339 -21.12 -5.30 -8.97
CA ASP A 339 -22.25 -5.09 -9.87
C ASP A 339 -22.79 -6.44 -10.42
N ASP A 340 -23.87 -6.38 -11.19
CA ASP A 340 -24.50 -7.55 -11.81
C ASP A 340 -23.62 -8.26 -12.86
N ARG A 341 -22.51 -7.63 -13.28
CA ARG A 341 -21.50 -8.19 -14.19
C ARG A 341 -20.31 -8.79 -13.45
N GLY A 342 -20.32 -8.75 -12.10
CA GLY A 342 -19.23 -9.27 -11.27
C GLY A 342 -18.05 -8.31 -11.10
N ASN A 343 -18.15 -7.04 -11.50
CA ASN A 343 -17.08 -6.06 -11.28
C ASN A 343 -17.18 -5.47 -9.87
N GLU A 344 -16.09 -5.51 -9.11
CA GLU A 344 -15.98 -4.83 -7.81
C GLU A 344 -15.95 -3.32 -8.06
N PHE A 345 -16.87 -2.55 -7.46
CA PHE A 345 -16.91 -1.10 -7.55
C PHE A 345 -16.89 -0.40 -6.18
N ALA A 346 -17.11 -1.16 -5.11
CA ALA A 346 -17.09 -0.64 -3.75
C ALA A 346 -16.74 -1.73 -2.74
N ARG A 347 -16.40 -1.32 -1.54
CA ARG A 347 -16.27 -2.18 -0.35
C ARG A 347 -17.08 -1.61 0.79
N GLY A 348 -17.51 -2.48 1.72
CA GLY A 348 -18.29 -2.03 2.83
C GLY A 348 -18.16 -2.89 4.08
N MET A 349 -18.35 -2.26 5.24
CA MET A 349 -18.40 -2.94 6.53
C MET A 349 -19.85 -3.31 6.87
N VAL A 350 -20.12 -4.60 7.01
CA VAL A 350 -21.48 -5.12 7.21
C VAL A 350 -22.02 -4.87 8.61
N ASN A 351 -23.34 -4.61 8.70
CA ASN A 351 -24.06 -4.39 9.94
C ASN A 351 -24.69 -5.66 10.54
N TYR A 352 -24.73 -6.74 9.76
CA TYR A 352 -25.30 -8.05 10.10
C TYR A 352 -24.35 -9.15 9.67
N ASN A 353 -24.46 -10.34 10.29
CA ASN A 353 -23.74 -11.52 9.86
C ASN A 353 -24.24 -11.96 8.47
N CYS A 354 -23.39 -12.57 7.65
CA CYS A 354 -23.78 -13.03 6.32
C CYS A 354 -24.99 -14.01 6.35
N SER A 355 -25.08 -14.85 7.37
CA SER A 355 -26.22 -15.76 7.56
C SER A 355 -27.55 -15.01 7.73
N ASP A 356 -27.55 -13.87 8.42
CA ASP A 356 -28.74 -13.04 8.60
C ASP A 356 -29.02 -12.18 7.36
N CYS A 357 -27.98 -11.66 6.74
CA CYS A 357 -28.11 -10.97 5.45
C CYS A 357 -28.79 -11.87 4.39
N LYS A 358 -28.43 -13.17 4.32
CA LYS A 358 -29.04 -14.11 3.39
C LYS A 358 -30.54 -14.33 3.64
N LYS A 359 -31.02 -14.22 4.89
CA LYS A 359 -32.47 -14.34 5.22
C LYS A 359 -33.28 -13.14 4.77
N ILE A 360 -32.68 -11.97 4.73
CA ILE A 360 -33.35 -10.69 4.40
C ILE A 360 -33.11 -10.22 2.95
N LEU A 361 -32.41 -11.01 2.15
CA LEU A 361 -32.14 -10.73 0.73
C LEU A 361 -33.43 -10.36 -0.02
N GLY A 362 -33.39 -9.25 -0.76
CA GLY A 362 -34.52 -8.80 -1.58
C GLY A 362 -35.73 -8.30 -0.79
N LYS A 363 -35.65 -8.22 0.55
CA LYS A 363 -36.75 -7.76 1.42
C LYS A 363 -36.66 -6.25 1.69
N HIS A 364 -37.80 -5.66 2.09
CA HIS A 364 -37.79 -4.29 2.59
C HIS A 364 -37.18 -4.20 3.97
N SER A 365 -36.58 -3.07 4.29
CA SER A 365 -35.97 -2.82 5.62
C SER A 365 -36.98 -2.95 6.77
N ASP A 366 -38.26 -2.71 6.53
CA ASP A 366 -39.34 -2.85 7.52
C ASP A 366 -39.62 -4.32 7.90
N ASP A 367 -39.24 -5.25 7.06
CA ASP A 367 -39.45 -6.69 7.30
C ASP A 367 -38.30 -7.32 8.12
N ILE A 368 -37.18 -6.61 8.31
CA ILE A 368 -35.99 -7.13 9.02
C ILE A 368 -36.37 -7.64 10.41
N LEU A 369 -37.10 -6.83 11.18
CA LEU A 369 -37.49 -7.20 12.53
C LEU A 369 -38.35 -8.47 12.56
N LYS A 370 -39.26 -8.62 11.60
CA LYS A 370 -40.16 -9.80 11.51
C LYS A 370 -39.39 -11.06 11.13
N ILE A 371 -38.35 -10.93 10.27
CA ILE A 371 -37.61 -12.07 9.75
C ILE A 371 -36.52 -12.51 10.71
N LEU A 372 -35.78 -11.57 11.29
CA LEU A 372 -34.61 -11.86 12.14
C LEU A 372 -34.96 -11.92 13.64
N GLY A 373 -36.09 -11.37 14.05
CA GLY A 373 -36.45 -11.19 15.45
C GLY A 373 -35.76 -10.00 16.13
N TYR A 374 -34.84 -9.32 15.42
CA TYR A 374 -34.15 -8.10 15.88
C TYR A 374 -33.82 -7.18 14.68
N LYS A 375 -33.64 -5.89 14.96
CA LYS A 375 -33.27 -4.90 13.95
C LYS A 375 -32.36 -3.84 14.57
N ASN A 376 -31.07 -3.90 14.23
CA ASN A 376 -30.08 -2.94 14.68
C ASN A 376 -29.91 -1.77 13.69
N TYR A 377 -30.12 -2.06 12.38
CA TYR A 377 -29.94 -1.13 11.28
C TYR A 377 -30.99 -1.37 10.20
N ASP A 378 -31.35 -0.34 9.44
CA ASP A 378 -32.22 -0.46 8.26
C ASP A 378 -31.47 -1.00 7.03
N ALA A 379 -30.14 -0.91 7.05
CA ALA A 379 -29.28 -1.24 5.94
C ALA A 379 -28.33 -2.40 6.26
N ILE A 380 -28.02 -3.23 5.26
CA ILE A 380 -26.94 -4.22 5.35
C ILE A 380 -25.61 -3.52 5.55
N ILE A 381 -25.39 -2.40 4.83
CA ILE A 381 -24.21 -1.55 4.99
C ILE A 381 -24.66 -0.09 4.98
N THR A 382 -24.32 0.67 6.01
CA THR A 382 -24.62 2.11 6.08
C THR A 382 -23.65 2.90 5.19
N ARG A 383 -24.07 4.04 4.63
CA ARG A 383 -23.31 4.89 3.72
C ARG A 383 -21.92 5.28 4.25
N ASP A 384 -21.82 5.50 5.57
CA ASP A 384 -20.56 5.89 6.21
C ASP A 384 -19.58 4.71 6.34
N ASN A 385 -20.07 3.50 6.06
CA ASN A 385 -19.33 2.24 6.04
C ASN A 385 -19.11 1.72 4.61
N ILE A 386 -19.29 2.57 3.59
CA ILE A 386 -19.06 2.21 2.18
C ILE A 386 -17.95 3.10 1.62
N ALA A 387 -17.00 2.47 0.96
CA ALA A 387 -15.95 3.11 0.18
C ALA A 387 -16.04 2.69 -1.28
N LEU A 388 -16.09 3.65 -2.20
CA LEU A 388 -16.02 3.42 -3.65
C LEU A 388 -14.55 3.17 -4.05
N LEU A 389 -14.32 2.31 -5.07
CA LEU A 389 -12.98 1.93 -5.53
C LEU A 389 -12.56 2.67 -6.80
#